data_914c808a6ebd5bdfa0726b74bb355ae4
#
_entry.id   914c808a6ebd5bdfa0726b74bb355ae4
#
_cell.length_a   1.000
_cell.length_b   1.000
_cell.length_c   1.000
_cell.angle_alpha   90.00
_cell.angle_beta   90.00
_cell.angle_gamma   90.00
#
_symmetry.space_group_name_H-M   'P 1'
#
loop_
_entity.id
_entity.type
_entity.pdbx_description
1 polymer ?
#
loop_
_entity_poly.entity_id
_entity_poly.type
_entity_poly.pdbx_seq_one_letter_code
_entity_poly.pdbx_strand_id
1 'polypeptide(L)'
;HINIFALLENLVKRQEQLTSFGIKNEIDEVYQTFIKEMPEDKYGAYVFDYNYNVNNNIYTVNPFTGHEGETISIGAITHIYSRMLSKNVGNYSNVITGLARIFNPLPNNKDYILDQSVVVASKGDLVYPENINQVMLVLNDDQASTDVLLAQLGYYTQDEFLNVMYKTLRDDKYDSSLDITHFSYEEIMAKKFIYFPNDTVYTENTNEYTKNARPFTYSPSIGEWDNGLELELVSIIAPKPGKKFASLDPGIYYTTDFNQKFLNDNIDSKVVNHLLDKEQEEYVSTLMVDANTGISMPVGITYKYTYIFETDENGDPKEYTEDCFVGTIPPYASFLSAIPGLSSSDAYSLSLRDIGGNNMPKQIKIYSTDFDQKDLTLEYLDLWSSDKKLDIGGVSYKAKDRNKIIYTDNLSVIIKMIQDMIEVITIALIVFTALSLVVSSVMIAIITYVSVIEREKEIGVIRALGGRKRDVSNLFNVETFIIGLISGIFGIVITYLITVIVNVSLRDLIEADHIAVLTLKTIGSMIALSIILTLISGSIPARMAAKKDPAEALRTE
;
A
#
# COMPACT_ATOMS: atom_id res chain seq x y z
N HIS A 1 -1.17 4.31 -19.36
CA HIS A 1 -1.08 3.06 -18.61
C HIS A 1 0.05 3.18 -17.61
N ILE A 2 -0.27 3.43 -16.35
CA ILE A 2 0.70 3.29 -15.25
C ILE A 2 0.94 1.79 -15.12
N ASN A 3 2.16 1.36 -15.39
CA ASN A 3 2.53 -0.05 -15.26
C ASN A 3 2.69 -0.38 -13.77
N ILE A 4 1.59 -0.83 -13.15
CA ILE A 4 1.53 -1.23 -11.73
C ILE A 4 2.61 -2.29 -11.41
N PHE A 5 2.95 -3.15 -12.38
CA PHE A 5 4.02 -4.14 -12.21
C PHE A 5 5.41 -3.50 -12.09
N ALA A 6 5.68 -2.42 -12.82
CA ALA A 6 6.94 -1.68 -12.66
C ALA A 6 7.02 -0.97 -11.30
N LEU A 7 5.89 -0.55 -10.77
CA LEU A 7 5.76 0.06 -9.44
C LEU A 7 6.01 -0.98 -8.34
N LEU A 8 5.39 -2.16 -8.46
CA LEU A 8 5.61 -3.30 -7.57
C LEU A 8 7.06 -3.80 -7.66
N GLU A 9 7.63 -3.92 -8.86
CA GLU A 9 9.02 -4.32 -9.06
C GLU A 9 10.00 -3.34 -8.40
N ASN A 10 9.75 -2.03 -8.49
CA ASN A 10 10.56 -1.03 -7.82
C ASN A 10 10.41 -1.07 -6.29
N LEU A 11 9.22 -1.35 -5.77
CA LEU A 11 8.99 -1.54 -4.32
C LEU A 11 9.70 -2.80 -3.83
N VAL A 12 9.59 -3.91 -4.55
CA VAL A 12 10.29 -5.17 -4.23
C VAL A 12 11.80 -5.00 -4.30
N LYS A 13 12.35 -4.40 -5.36
CA LYS A 13 13.78 -4.12 -5.49
C LYS A 13 14.31 -3.20 -4.39
N ARG A 14 13.50 -2.23 -3.94
CA ARG A 14 13.88 -1.34 -2.84
C ARG A 14 13.84 -2.07 -1.50
N GLN A 15 12.88 -2.96 -1.30
CA GLN A 15 12.82 -3.83 -0.13
C GLN A 15 13.98 -4.84 -0.12
N GLU A 16 14.33 -5.42 -1.27
CA GLU A 16 15.50 -6.28 -1.44
C GLU A 16 16.82 -5.51 -1.23
N GLN A 17 16.91 -4.26 -1.68
CA GLN A 17 18.07 -3.40 -1.40
C GLN A 17 18.20 -3.10 0.09
N LEU A 18 17.11 -2.83 0.80
CA LEU A 18 17.11 -2.62 2.26
C LEU A 18 17.51 -3.89 3.00
N THR A 19 17.06 -5.06 2.55
CA THR A 19 17.48 -6.37 3.10
C THR A 19 18.90 -6.75 2.71
N SER A 20 19.38 -6.37 1.51
CA SER A 20 20.75 -6.64 1.07
C SER A 20 21.81 -5.81 1.82
N PHE A 21 21.44 -4.67 2.40
CA PHE A 21 22.32 -3.88 3.27
C PHE A 21 22.49 -4.47 4.67
N GLY A 22 21.90 -5.63 4.96
CA GLY A 22 22.08 -6.32 6.25
C GLY A 22 21.49 -5.59 7.45
N ILE A 23 20.64 -4.59 7.25
CA ILE A 23 19.95 -3.89 8.32
C ILE A 23 18.66 -4.64 8.60
N LYS A 24 18.69 -5.47 9.63
CA LYS A 24 17.50 -6.11 10.19
C LYS A 24 16.96 -5.19 11.27
N ASN A 25 15.73 -4.70 11.11
CA ASN A 25 15.06 -3.96 12.18
C ASN A 25 14.80 -4.90 13.36
N GLU A 26 15.45 -4.65 14.48
CA GLU A 26 15.21 -5.35 15.74
C GLU A 26 14.38 -4.44 16.64
N ILE A 27 13.06 -4.61 16.55
CA ILE A 27 12.11 -3.89 17.40
C ILE A 27 12.18 -4.54 18.78
N ASP A 28 12.68 -3.78 19.77
CA ASP A 28 12.77 -4.19 21.16
C ASP A 28 11.67 -3.51 22.02
N GLU A 29 11.65 -3.85 23.31
CA GLU A 29 10.70 -3.26 24.26
C GLU A 29 10.92 -1.74 24.44
N VAL A 30 12.16 -1.28 24.29
CA VAL A 30 12.49 0.14 24.42
C VAL A 30 11.88 0.92 23.27
N TYR A 31 12.01 0.41 22.04
CA TYR A 31 11.39 1.04 20.88
C TYR A 31 9.86 0.99 20.93
N GLN A 32 9.29 -0.13 21.40
CA GLN A 32 7.83 -0.21 21.61
C GLN A 32 7.36 0.84 22.62
N THR A 33 8.12 1.04 23.72
CA THR A 33 7.81 2.08 24.72
C THR A 33 7.94 3.47 24.12
N PHE A 34 8.98 3.73 23.34
CA PHE A 34 9.14 4.98 22.59
C PHE A 34 7.93 5.30 21.71
N ILE A 35 7.40 4.31 20.99
CA ILE A 35 6.19 4.51 20.16
C ILE A 35 4.95 4.74 21.03
N LYS A 36 4.80 4.02 22.15
CA LYS A 36 3.65 4.21 23.07
C LYS A 36 3.64 5.59 23.75
N GLU A 37 4.82 6.18 23.95
CA GLU A 37 5.00 7.52 24.53
C GLU A 37 4.90 8.65 23.49
N MET A 38 4.63 8.33 22.22
CA MET A 38 4.43 9.34 21.19
C MET A 38 3.22 10.19 21.53
N PRO A 39 3.31 11.54 21.53
CA PRO A 39 2.20 12.43 21.80
C PRO A 39 1.02 12.21 20.83
N GLU A 40 -0.21 12.25 21.33
CA GLU A 40 -1.44 11.96 20.56
C GLU A 40 -1.66 12.91 19.36
N ASP A 41 -1.14 14.12 19.42
CA ASP A 41 -1.19 15.09 18.32
C ASP A 41 -0.30 14.71 17.13
N LYS A 42 0.63 13.76 17.32
CA LYS A 42 1.59 13.35 16.29
C LYS A 42 1.18 12.11 15.49
N TYR A 43 0.10 11.44 15.83
CA TYR A 43 -0.39 10.27 15.08
C TYR A 43 -1.91 10.17 15.13
N GLY A 44 -2.50 9.57 14.10
CA GLY A 44 -3.93 9.22 14.10
C GLY A 44 -4.19 7.91 14.83
N ALA A 45 -3.43 6.89 14.48
CA ALA A 45 -3.46 5.58 15.13
C ALA A 45 -2.14 4.84 14.91
N TYR A 46 -1.87 3.81 15.73
CA TYR A 46 -0.80 2.85 15.47
C TYR A 46 -1.23 1.43 15.80
N VAL A 47 -0.53 0.44 15.26
CA VAL A 47 -0.71 -0.96 15.59
C VAL A 47 0.63 -1.69 15.65
N PHE A 48 0.82 -2.47 16.70
CA PHE A 48 1.92 -3.42 16.82
C PHE A 48 1.52 -4.72 16.11
N ASP A 49 2.10 -4.96 14.96
CA ASP A 49 1.79 -6.15 14.17
C ASP A 49 2.87 -7.22 14.37
N TYR A 50 2.51 -8.23 15.13
CA TYR A 50 3.37 -9.38 15.41
C TYR A 50 3.43 -10.35 14.23
N ASN A 51 2.51 -10.23 13.27
CA ASN A 51 2.39 -11.10 12.11
C ASN A 51 2.18 -12.57 12.46
N TYR A 52 1.39 -12.84 13.51
CA TYR A 52 0.96 -14.19 13.83
C TYR A 52 0.04 -14.76 12.75
N ASN A 53 0.14 -16.05 12.47
CA ASN A 53 -0.81 -16.75 11.62
C ASN A 53 -1.91 -17.39 12.48
N VAL A 54 -2.83 -16.57 12.95
CA VAL A 54 -3.93 -17.04 13.81
C VAL A 54 -4.93 -17.94 13.08
N ASN A 55 -4.88 -18.02 11.75
CA ASN A 55 -5.82 -18.80 10.94
C ASN A 55 -5.81 -20.29 11.29
N ASN A 56 -4.66 -20.82 11.71
CA ASN A 56 -4.53 -22.22 12.13
C ASN A 56 -5.20 -22.50 13.49
N ASN A 57 -5.44 -21.47 14.27
CA ASN A 57 -5.99 -21.54 15.62
C ASN A 57 -7.45 -21.11 15.68
N ILE A 58 -8.00 -20.54 14.60
CA ILE A 58 -9.40 -20.11 14.50
C ILE A 58 -10.17 -21.09 13.64
N TYR A 59 -11.24 -21.62 14.19
CA TYR A 59 -12.10 -22.64 13.60
C TYR A 59 -13.50 -22.08 13.35
N THR A 60 -14.16 -22.64 12.35
CA THR A 60 -15.56 -22.37 12.03
C THR A 60 -16.28 -23.68 11.66
N VAL A 61 -17.58 -23.64 11.42
CA VAL A 61 -18.33 -24.78 10.90
C VAL A 61 -17.76 -25.19 9.54
N ASN A 62 -17.56 -26.47 9.34
CA ASN A 62 -17.00 -27.01 8.10
C ASN A 62 -17.94 -26.73 6.91
N PRO A 63 -17.48 -25.95 5.90
CA PRO A 63 -18.32 -25.62 4.74
C PRO A 63 -18.33 -26.70 3.67
N PHE A 64 -17.51 -27.76 3.82
CA PHE A 64 -17.39 -28.79 2.81
C PHE A 64 -18.48 -29.87 2.95
N THR A 65 -19.00 -30.32 1.83
CA THR A 65 -20.02 -31.36 1.79
C THR A 65 -19.52 -32.67 2.44
N GLY A 66 -20.36 -33.30 3.25
CA GLY A 66 -20.07 -34.58 3.92
C GLY A 66 -19.49 -34.45 5.33
N HIS A 67 -19.27 -33.23 5.81
CA HIS A 67 -18.68 -32.98 7.14
C HIS A 67 -19.62 -32.09 7.99
N GLU A 68 -20.93 -32.29 7.87
CA GLU A 68 -21.92 -31.52 8.62
C GLU A 68 -21.72 -31.68 10.14
N GLY A 69 -21.64 -30.54 10.85
CA GLY A 69 -21.49 -30.50 12.30
C GLY A 69 -20.05 -30.56 12.81
N GLU A 70 -19.07 -30.79 11.96
CA GLU A 70 -17.66 -30.70 12.32
C GLU A 70 -17.13 -29.27 12.19
N THR A 71 -16.08 -28.97 12.96
CA THR A 71 -15.36 -27.71 12.81
C THR A 71 -14.16 -27.90 11.90
N ILE A 72 -13.74 -26.81 11.26
CA ILE A 72 -12.52 -26.77 10.47
C ILE A 72 -11.79 -25.45 10.71
N SER A 73 -10.46 -25.47 10.75
CA SER A 73 -9.69 -24.25 10.88
C SER A 73 -9.75 -23.40 9.61
N ILE A 74 -9.70 -22.10 9.77
CA ILE A 74 -9.59 -21.13 8.67
C ILE A 74 -8.32 -21.40 7.83
N GLY A 75 -7.23 -21.83 8.49
CA GLY A 75 -6.00 -22.23 7.81
C GLY A 75 -6.20 -23.42 6.87
N ALA A 76 -6.93 -24.45 7.31
CA ALA A 76 -7.25 -25.60 6.47
C ALA A 76 -8.19 -25.25 5.31
N ILE A 77 -9.24 -24.45 5.54
CA ILE A 77 -10.12 -23.93 4.47
C ILE A 77 -9.29 -23.20 3.42
N THR A 78 -8.44 -22.26 3.87
CA THR A 78 -7.57 -21.48 2.97
C THR A 78 -6.67 -22.38 2.14
N HIS A 79 -6.09 -23.42 2.76
CA HIS A 79 -5.23 -24.37 2.05
C HIS A 79 -6.01 -25.20 1.01
N ILE A 80 -7.19 -25.71 1.37
CA ILE A 80 -8.05 -26.47 0.45
C ILE A 80 -8.41 -25.63 -0.77
N TYR A 81 -8.94 -24.42 -0.57
CA TYR A 81 -9.30 -23.55 -1.70
C TYR A 81 -8.07 -23.13 -2.53
N SER A 82 -6.92 -22.91 -1.90
CA SER A 82 -5.67 -22.64 -2.61
C SER A 82 -5.29 -23.81 -3.55
N ARG A 83 -5.42 -25.05 -3.08
CA ARG A 83 -5.17 -26.25 -3.89
C ARG A 83 -6.17 -26.40 -5.04
N MET A 84 -7.44 -26.16 -4.76
CA MET A 84 -8.50 -26.19 -5.78
C MET A 84 -8.22 -25.15 -6.89
N LEU A 85 -7.87 -23.94 -6.50
CA LEU A 85 -7.53 -22.86 -7.43
C LEU A 85 -6.27 -23.18 -8.24
N SER A 86 -5.23 -23.72 -7.62
CA SER A 86 -3.98 -24.06 -8.32
C SER A 86 -4.16 -25.12 -9.39
N LYS A 87 -5.06 -26.10 -9.19
CA LYS A 87 -5.39 -27.13 -10.17
C LYS A 87 -6.19 -26.60 -11.36
N ASN A 88 -7.09 -25.62 -11.13
CA ASN A 88 -8.00 -25.13 -12.16
C ASN A 88 -7.50 -23.88 -12.90
N VAL A 89 -6.72 -23.02 -12.25
CA VAL A 89 -6.35 -21.68 -12.75
C VAL A 89 -4.85 -21.55 -13.05
N GLY A 90 -4.05 -22.59 -12.82
CA GLY A 90 -2.61 -22.60 -13.12
C GLY A 90 -1.82 -21.54 -12.36
N ASN A 91 -1.01 -20.75 -13.09
CA ASN A 91 -0.07 -19.77 -12.49
C ASN A 91 -0.71 -18.63 -11.68
N TYR A 92 -2.02 -18.49 -11.64
CA TYR A 92 -2.72 -17.46 -10.84
C TYR A 92 -2.87 -17.85 -9.36
N SER A 93 -2.57 -19.09 -8.98
CA SER A 93 -2.68 -19.54 -7.58
C SER A 93 -1.83 -18.71 -6.61
N ASN A 94 -0.64 -18.27 -7.02
CA ASN A 94 0.24 -17.45 -6.19
C ASN A 94 -0.32 -16.04 -5.91
N VAL A 95 -1.15 -15.51 -6.80
CA VAL A 95 -1.84 -14.23 -6.60
C VAL A 95 -2.92 -14.36 -5.54
N ILE A 96 -3.60 -15.50 -5.51
CA ILE A 96 -4.75 -15.76 -4.63
C ILE A 96 -4.28 -16.14 -3.23
N THR A 97 -3.23 -16.95 -3.11
CA THR A 97 -2.66 -17.35 -1.81
C THR A 97 -1.88 -16.25 -1.10
N GLY A 98 -1.40 -15.25 -1.87
CA GLY A 98 -0.70 -14.07 -1.32
C GLY A 98 -1.63 -12.96 -0.83
N LEU A 99 -2.95 -13.05 -1.10
CA LEU A 99 -3.84 -11.90 -0.99
C LEU A 99 -4.42 -11.64 0.39
N ALA A 100 -4.44 -12.58 1.34
CA ALA A 100 -5.20 -12.26 2.53
C ALA A 100 -4.67 -12.87 3.82
N ARG A 101 -4.05 -12.05 4.60
CA ARG A 101 -4.14 -12.17 6.03
C ARG A 101 -5.60 -11.86 6.41
N ILE A 102 -6.37 -12.91 6.72
CA ILE A 102 -7.81 -12.82 6.98
C ILE A 102 -8.07 -12.09 8.28
N PHE A 103 -7.33 -12.45 9.35
CA PHE A 103 -7.44 -11.86 10.68
C PHE A 103 -6.30 -10.89 10.95
N ASN A 104 -6.63 -9.67 11.25
CA ASN A 104 -5.70 -8.56 11.45
C ASN A 104 -5.88 -7.92 12.83
N PRO A 105 -4.82 -7.38 13.46
CA PRO A 105 -4.94 -6.60 14.67
C PRO A 105 -5.53 -5.22 14.38
N LEU A 106 -6.44 -4.76 15.26
CA LEU A 106 -6.97 -3.40 15.21
C LEU A 106 -5.92 -2.37 15.66
N PRO A 107 -5.88 -1.20 15.03
CA PRO A 107 -5.17 -0.05 15.53
C PRO A 107 -5.73 0.43 16.89
N ASN A 108 -4.90 1.14 17.65
CA ASN A 108 -5.19 1.56 19.02
C ASN A 108 -6.24 2.68 19.16
N ASN A 109 -6.67 3.31 18.08
CA ASN A 109 -7.58 4.45 18.12
C ASN A 109 -8.90 4.16 17.39
N LYS A 110 -9.97 3.95 18.19
CA LYS A 110 -11.34 3.69 17.73
C LYS A 110 -11.89 4.87 16.90
N ASP A 111 -11.71 6.09 17.41
CA ASP A 111 -12.30 7.28 16.79
C ASP A 111 -11.66 7.53 15.40
N TYR A 112 -10.36 7.34 15.30
CA TYR A 112 -9.65 7.43 14.02
C TYR A 112 -10.23 6.47 12.97
N ILE A 113 -10.56 5.23 13.34
CA ILE A 113 -11.11 4.23 12.42
C ILE A 113 -12.55 4.58 12.04
N LEU A 114 -13.40 4.92 13.03
CA LEU A 114 -14.82 5.23 12.80
C LEU A 114 -15.00 6.54 12.03
N ASP A 115 -14.08 7.48 12.18
CA ASP A 115 -14.09 8.74 11.41
C ASP A 115 -13.91 8.53 9.91
N GLN A 116 -13.25 7.45 9.51
CA GLN A 116 -12.99 7.11 8.10
C GLN A 116 -13.99 6.09 7.54
N SER A 117 -14.82 5.51 8.39
CA SER A 117 -15.69 4.39 8.05
C SER A 117 -17.17 4.71 8.24
N VAL A 118 -18.02 3.98 7.53
CA VAL A 118 -19.45 3.89 7.83
C VAL A 118 -19.74 2.52 8.43
N VAL A 119 -20.60 2.49 9.44
CA VAL A 119 -21.10 1.24 10.01
C VAL A 119 -22.21 0.72 9.09
N VAL A 120 -21.98 -0.44 8.50
CA VAL A 120 -22.92 -1.10 7.57
C VAL A 120 -23.91 -1.95 8.35
N ALA A 121 -23.42 -2.69 9.37
CA ALA A 121 -24.24 -3.46 10.29
C ALA A 121 -23.56 -3.56 11.66
N SER A 122 -24.36 -3.70 12.73
CA SER A 122 -23.85 -3.89 14.09
C SER A 122 -24.81 -4.68 14.98
N LYS A 123 -24.28 -5.32 16.02
CA LYS A 123 -25.09 -5.94 17.08
C LYS A 123 -25.50 -4.89 18.11
N GLY A 124 -26.67 -4.30 17.94
CA GLY A 124 -27.15 -3.20 18.77
C GLY A 124 -26.23 -1.99 18.68
N ASP A 125 -25.79 -1.45 19.82
CA ASP A 125 -24.93 -0.28 19.90
C ASP A 125 -23.42 -0.60 19.77
N LEU A 126 -23.06 -1.89 19.58
CA LEU A 126 -21.66 -2.34 19.47
C LEU A 126 -21.11 -2.12 18.06
N VAL A 127 -20.66 -0.93 17.78
CA VAL A 127 -20.09 -0.55 16.46
C VAL A 127 -18.59 -0.85 16.32
N TYR A 128 -17.91 -1.15 17.43
CA TYR A 128 -16.47 -1.40 17.48
C TYR A 128 -16.14 -2.49 18.51
N PRO A 129 -15.20 -3.42 18.24
CA PRO A 129 -14.78 -4.42 19.22
C PRO A 129 -14.13 -3.79 20.44
N GLU A 130 -14.61 -4.12 21.63
CA GLU A 130 -14.07 -3.62 22.92
C GLU A 130 -13.58 -4.77 23.81
N ASN A 131 -14.03 -5.98 23.56
CA ASN A 131 -13.67 -7.15 24.34
C ASN A 131 -12.82 -8.13 23.55
N ILE A 132 -12.10 -8.98 24.28
CA ILE A 132 -11.17 -9.98 23.75
C ILE A 132 -11.79 -10.97 22.77
N ASN A 133 -13.07 -11.23 22.90
CA ASN A 133 -13.84 -12.16 22.07
C ASN A 133 -14.63 -11.48 20.94
N GLN A 134 -14.41 -10.19 20.72
CA GLN A 134 -15.10 -9.43 19.68
C GLN A 134 -14.21 -9.17 18.48
N VAL A 135 -14.80 -9.30 17.30
CA VAL A 135 -14.13 -9.04 16.01
C VAL A 135 -15.03 -8.18 15.12
N MET A 136 -14.44 -7.52 14.16
CA MET A 136 -15.10 -6.64 13.20
C MET A 136 -14.72 -7.02 11.78
N LEU A 137 -15.68 -7.01 10.86
CA LEU A 137 -15.44 -7.20 9.43
C LEU A 137 -15.30 -5.83 8.74
N VAL A 138 -14.24 -5.67 7.98
CA VAL A 138 -14.03 -4.50 7.12
C VAL A 138 -14.28 -4.91 5.67
N LEU A 139 -15.16 -4.18 5.00
CA LEU A 139 -15.49 -4.32 3.58
C LEU A 139 -14.69 -3.31 2.74
N ASN A 140 -14.76 -3.45 1.41
CA ASN A 140 -14.20 -2.45 0.49
C ASN A 140 -15.09 -1.20 0.38
N ASP A 141 -14.70 -0.24 -0.46
CA ASP A 141 -15.40 1.02 -0.72
C ASP A 141 -16.80 0.83 -1.38
N ASP A 142 -17.00 -0.26 -2.10
CA ASP A 142 -18.30 -0.64 -2.68
C ASP A 142 -19.22 -1.37 -1.67
N GLN A 143 -18.84 -1.44 -0.40
CA GLN A 143 -19.51 -2.21 0.65
C GLN A 143 -19.63 -3.71 0.29
N ALA A 144 -18.65 -4.21 -0.42
CA ALA A 144 -18.56 -5.59 -0.87
C ALA A 144 -17.34 -6.29 -0.27
N SER A 145 -17.34 -7.61 -0.32
CA SER A 145 -16.19 -8.45 -0.02
C SER A 145 -15.82 -9.26 -1.25
N THR A 146 -14.60 -9.77 -1.29
CA THR A 146 -14.22 -10.69 -2.37
C THR A 146 -14.77 -12.08 -2.09
N ASP A 147 -15.17 -12.79 -3.14
CA ASP A 147 -15.62 -14.20 -3.03
C ASP A 147 -14.54 -15.06 -2.36
N VAL A 148 -13.26 -14.76 -2.60
CA VAL A 148 -12.13 -15.46 -1.98
C VAL A 148 -12.12 -15.28 -0.46
N LEU A 149 -12.29 -14.06 0.04
CA LEU A 149 -12.33 -13.80 1.49
C LEU A 149 -13.53 -14.51 2.14
N LEU A 150 -14.71 -14.40 1.53
CA LEU A 150 -15.91 -15.07 2.04
C LEU A 150 -15.79 -16.60 2.00
N ALA A 151 -15.18 -17.16 0.96
CA ALA A 151 -14.88 -18.59 0.89
C ALA A 151 -13.91 -19.02 1.99
N GLN A 152 -12.81 -18.29 2.18
CA GLN A 152 -11.84 -18.56 3.24
C GLN A 152 -12.44 -18.49 4.64
N LEU A 153 -13.44 -17.63 4.84
CA LEU A 153 -14.21 -17.54 6.08
C LEU A 153 -15.29 -18.64 6.22
N GLY A 154 -15.44 -19.48 5.18
CA GLY A 154 -16.37 -20.61 5.19
C GLY A 154 -17.83 -20.20 4.95
N TYR A 155 -18.10 -19.09 4.26
CA TYR A 155 -19.47 -18.70 3.87
C TYR A 155 -19.96 -19.45 2.64
N TYR A 156 -19.05 -19.86 1.75
CA TYR A 156 -19.36 -20.69 0.60
C TYR A 156 -19.20 -22.17 0.93
N THR A 157 -20.11 -22.98 0.44
CA THR A 157 -19.85 -24.41 0.29
C THR A 157 -18.81 -24.62 -0.82
N GLN A 158 -18.26 -25.83 -0.89
CA GLN A 158 -17.31 -26.18 -1.94
C GLN A 158 -17.92 -26.00 -3.34
N ASP A 159 -19.14 -26.48 -3.53
CA ASP A 159 -19.82 -26.44 -4.84
C ASP A 159 -20.14 -25.01 -5.27
N GLU A 160 -20.59 -24.18 -4.37
CA GLU A 160 -20.86 -22.76 -4.62
C GLU A 160 -19.58 -22.01 -5.02
N PHE A 161 -18.47 -22.25 -4.31
CA PHE A 161 -17.19 -21.60 -4.66
C PHE A 161 -16.63 -22.09 -6.00
N LEU A 162 -16.72 -23.39 -6.28
CA LEU A 162 -16.39 -23.94 -7.60
C LEU A 162 -17.26 -23.32 -8.71
N ASN A 163 -18.55 -23.14 -8.45
CA ASN A 163 -19.48 -22.53 -9.39
C ASN A 163 -19.11 -21.08 -9.72
N VAL A 164 -18.69 -20.28 -8.74
CA VAL A 164 -18.14 -18.92 -8.97
C VAL A 164 -16.93 -18.98 -9.91
N MET A 165 -16.05 -19.97 -9.73
CA MET A 165 -14.90 -20.17 -10.63
C MET A 165 -15.32 -20.56 -12.03
N TYR A 166 -16.23 -21.53 -12.19
CA TYR A 166 -16.73 -21.97 -13.50
C TYR A 166 -17.40 -20.82 -14.26
N LYS A 167 -18.18 -19.99 -13.56
CA LYS A 167 -18.76 -18.78 -14.14
C LYS A 167 -17.69 -17.82 -14.67
N THR A 168 -16.64 -17.57 -13.88
CA THR A 168 -15.55 -16.65 -14.24
C THR A 168 -14.74 -17.18 -15.43
N LEU A 169 -14.48 -18.49 -15.46
CA LEU A 169 -13.72 -19.15 -16.53
C LEU A 169 -14.57 -19.46 -17.77
N ARG A 170 -15.91 -19.25 -17.72
CA ARG A 170 -16.87 -19.63 -18.75
C ARG A 170 -16.83 -21.14 -19.07
N ASP A 171 -16.67 -21.93 -18.02
CA ASP A 171 -16.66 -23.39 -18.11
C ASP A 171 -18.09 -23.94 -18.28
N ASP A 172 -18.24 -25.02 -19.03
CA ASP A 172 -19.52 -25.70 -19.28
C ASP A 172 -20.12 -26.34 -18.00
N LYS A 173 -19.32 -26.47 -16.93
CA LYS A 173 -19.77 -26.96 -15.61
C LYS A 173 -20.52 -25.91 -14.79
N TYR A 174 -20.61 -24.68 -15.25
CA TYR A 174 -21.35 -23.62 -14.56
C TYR A 174 -22.83 -23.96 -14.43
N ASP A 175 -23.34 -23.89 -13.20
CA ASP A 175 -24.75 -24.11 -12.86
C ASP A 175 -25.36 -22.83 -12.25
N SER A 176 -26.27 -22.20 -12.95
CA SER A 176 -26.93 -20.99 -12.48
C SER A 176 -27.80 -21.19 -11.22
N SER A 177 -28.16 -22.44 -10.87
CA SER A 177 -28.92 -22.72 -9.65
C SER A 177 -28.09 -22.61 -8.38
N LEU A 178 -26.74 -22.66 -8.49
CA LEU A 178 -25.79 -22.49 -7.40
C LEU A 178 -25.25 -21.06 -7.28
N ASP A 179 -25.78 -20.12 -8.06
CA ASP A 179 -25.34 -18.73 -7.98
C ASP A 179 -25.80 -18.06 -6.68
N ILE A 180 -24.85 -17.73 -5.82
CA ILE A 180 -25.05 -16.83 -4.69
C ILE A 180 -24.79 -15.41 -5.17
N THR A 181 -25.81 -14.57 -5.16
CA THR A 181 -25.69 -13.17 -5.59
C THR A 181 -25.33 -12.23 -4.45
N HIS A 182 -25.67 -12.59 -3.22
CA HIS A 182 -25.39 -11.79 -2.02
C HIS A 182 -25.56 -12.64 -0.76
N PHE A 183 -24.87 -12.25 0.31
CA PHE A 183 -25.11 -12.69 1.68
C PHE A 183 -25.77 -11.54 2.44
N SER A 184 -26.79 -11.83 3.26
CA SER A 184 -27.33 -10.82 4.15
C SER A 184 -26.35 -10.50 5.28
N TYR A 185 -26.37 -9.29 5.80
CA TYR A 185 -25.52 -8.91 6.93
C TYR A 185 -25.83 -9.76 8.18
N GLU A 186 -27.08 -10.20 8.35
CA GLU A 186 -27.50 -11.08 9.43
C GLU A 186 -26.84 -12.45 9.33
N GLU A 187 -26.77 -13.05 8.13
CA GLU A 187 -26.05 -14.31 7.89
C GLU A 187 -24.55 -14.15 8.15
N ILE A 188 -23.95 -13.04 7.68
CA ILE A 188 -22.53 -12.76 7.94
C ILE A 188 -22.28 -12.64 9.45
N MET A 189 -23.10 -11.89 10.17
CA MET A 189 -22.93 -11.67 11.62
C MET A 189 -23.30 -12.88 12.49
N ALA A 190 -24.04 -13.83 11.96
CA ALA A 190 -24.38 -15.08 12.65
C ALA A 190 -23.26 -16.12 12.62
N LYS A 191 -22.25 -15.94 11.79
CA LYS A 191 -21.13 -16.87 11.66
C LYS A 191 -20.33 -16.93 12.95
N LYS A 192 -20.04 -18.15 13.39
CA LYS A 192 -19.26 -18.41 14.60
C LYS A 192 -17.82 -18.74 14.25
N PHE A 193 -16.91 -18.13 14.97
CA PHE A 193 -15.49 -18.44 14.95
C PHE A 193 -15.05 -18.82 16.36
N ILE A 194 -14.17 -19.79 16.49
CA ILE A 194 -13.67 -20.25 17.79
C ILE A 194 -12.17 -20.35 17.74
N TYR A 195 -11.53 -19.71 18.70
CA TYR A 195 -10.10 -19.78 18.87
C TYR A 195 -9.71 -20.89 19.84
N PHE A 196 -8.71 -21.68 19.48
CA PHE A 196 -8.04 -22.66 20.32
C PHE A 196 -6.53 -22.39 20.41
N PRO A 197 -5.93 -22.55 21.61
CA PRO A 197 -4.48 -22.42 21.76
C PRO A 197 -3.71 -23.56 21.10
N ASN A 198 -2.40 -23.37 20.90
CA ASN A 198 -1.54 -24.33 20.23
C ASN A 198 -1.58 -25.73 20.82
N ASP A 199 -1.60 -25.88 22.13
CA ASP A 199 -1.60 -27.20 22.78
C ASP A 199 -2.89 -28.00 22.54
N THR A 200 -3.96 -27.34 22.05
CA THR A 200 -5.16 -28.01 21.54
C THR A 200 -5.03 -28.35 20.06
N VAL A 201 -4.44 -27.45 19.30
CA VAL A 201 -4.35 -27.53 17.82
C VAL A 201 -3.22 -28.44 17.35
N TYR A 202 -2.08 -28.43 18.07
CA TYR A 202 -0.89 -29.21 17.76
C TYR A 202 -0.68 -30.28 18.82
N THR A 203 -0.91 -31.53 18.48
CA THR A 203 -0.75 -32.67 19.37
C THR A 203 0.59 -33.37 19.15
N GLU A 204 1.24 -33.82 20.24
CA GLU A 204 2.49 -34.56 20.17
C GLU A 204 2.28 -35.90 19.44
N ASN A 205 3.18 -36.18 18.51
CA ASN A 205 3.20 -37.47 17.82
C ASN A 205 3.86 -38.54 18.70
N THR A 206 3.06 -39.48 19.15
CA THR A 206 3.51 -40.60 20.02
C THR A 206 4.03 -41.83 19.25
N ASN A 207 3.95 -41.82 17.91
CA ASN A 207 4.40 -42.95 17.10
C ASN A 207 5.94 -43.03 17.12
N GLU A 208 6.47 -44.11 17.65
CA GLU A 208 7.91 -44.32 17.83
C GLU A 208 8.73 -44.22 16.53
N TYR A 209 8.13 -44.56 15.40
CA TYR A 209 8.81 -44.54 14.10
C TYR A 209 8.81 -43.16 13.42
N THR A 210 7.84 -42.30 13.74
CA THR A 210 7.66 -41.03 13.04
C THR A 210 7.88 -39.81 13.93
N LYS A 211 7.84 -39.97 15.27
CA LYS A 211 7.92 -38.84 16.24
C LYS A 211 9.14 -37.93 16.08
N ASN A 212 10.27 -38.50 15.64
CA ASN A 212 11.50 -37.72 15.46
C ASN A 212 11.48 -36.86 14.19
N ALA A 213 10.87 -37.36 13.12
CA ALA A 213 10.71 -36.60 11.88
C ALA A 213 9.49 -35.70 11.90
N ARG A 214 8.45 -36.08 12.65
CA ARG A 214 7.16 -35.41 12.72
C ARG A 214 6.70 -35.34 14.17
N PRO A 215 7.31 -34.48 14.99
CA PRO A 215 7.09 -34.44 16.45
C PRO A 215 5.68 -33.99 16.84
N PHE A 216 5.01 -33.24 15.99
CA PHE A 216 3.65 -32.77 16.21
C PHE A 216 2.76 -33.07 15.01
N THR A 217 1.49 -33.24 15.29
CA THR A 217 0.42 -33.32 14.29
C THR A 217 -0.53 -32.15 14.47
N TYR A 218 -0.80 -31.44 13.40
CA TYR A 218 -1.80 -30.38 13.37
C TYR A 218 -3.19 -30.99 13.19
N SER A 219 -4.18 -30.51 13.95
CA SER A 219 -5.56 -30.93 13.88
C SER A 219 -6.38 -29.90 13.07
N PRO A 220 -6.66 -30.14 11.79
CA PRO A 220 -7.43 -29.19 10.98
C PRO A 220 -8.91 -29.14 11.38
N SER A 221 -9.41 -30.13 12.09
CA SER A 221 -10.78 -30.25 12.60
C SER A 221 -10.76 -30.63 14.07
N ILE A 222 -11.65 -30.02 14.87
CA ILE A 222 -11.82 -30.31 16.30
C ILE A 222 -13.33 -30.54 16.53
N GLY A 223 -13.68 -31.70 17.10
CA GLY A 223 -15.08 -32.12 17.24
C GLY A 223 -15.88 -31.42 18.33
N GLU A 224 -15.22 -30.76 19.29
CA GLU A 224 -15.89 -30.14 20.44
C GLU A 224 -15.68 -28.62 20.46
N TRP A 225 -16.79 -27.87 20.44
CA TRP A 225 -16.80 -26.41 20.49
C TRP A 225 -16.56 -25.82 21.89
N ASP A 226 -16.84 -26.60 22.92
CA ASP A 226 -17.08 -26.10 24.29
C ASP A 226 -15.82 -25.62 25.02
N ASN A 227 -14.62 -25.93 24.50
CA ASN A 227 -13.35 -25.61 25.17
C ASN A 227 -12.58 -24.44 24.53
N GLY A 228 -13.12 -23.78 23.51
CA GLY A 228 -12.52 -22.66 22.82
C GLY A 228 -13.09 -21.30 23.22
N LEU A 229 -12.39 -20.24 22.82
CA LEU A 229 -12.90 -18.88 22.93
C LEU A 229 -13.75 -18.55 21.70
N GLU A 230 -15.07 -18.43 21.85
CA GLU A 230 -15.96 -17.99 20.78
C GLU A 230 -15.67 -16.53 20.43
N LEU A 231 -15.36 -16.26 19.16
CA LEU A 231 -15.15 -14.93 18.63
C LEU A 231 -16.44 -14.45 17.95
N GLU A 232 -16.96 -13.35 18.44
CA GLU A 232 -18.22 -12.77 18.00
C GLU A 232 -17.97 -11.62 17.02
N LEU A 233 -18.58 -11.70 15.82
CA LEU A 233 -18.60 -10.59 14.88
C LEU A 233 -19.62 -9.54 15.35
N VAL A 234 -19.13 -8.40 15.84
CA VAL A 234 -19.98 -7.36 16.46
C VAL A 234 -20.39 -6.26 15.49
N SER A 235 -19.59 -6.02 14.45
CA SER A 235 -19.90 -4.99 13.45
C SER A 235 -19.27 -5.28 12.10
N ILE A 236 -19.88 -4.69 11.09
CA ILE A 236 -19.40 -4.65 9.71
C ILE A 236 -19.25 -3.18 9.34
N ILE A 237 -18.05 -2.78 8.92
CA ILE A 237 -17.75 -1.42 8.49
C ILE A 237 -17.24 -1.39 7.05
N ALA A 238 -17.38 -0.24 6.41
CA ALA A 238 -16.81 0.04 5.10
C ALA A 238 -16.22 1.45 5.07
N PRO A 239 -15.32 1.78 4.16
CA PRO A 239 -14.86 3.15 3.94
C PRO A 239 -16.02 4.11 3.69
N LYS A 240 -15.90 5.36 4.15
CA LYS A 240 -16.88 6.41 3.82
C LYS A 240 -16.92 6.61 2.31
N PRO A 241 -18.11 6.87 1.71
CA PRO A 241 -18.24 7.16 0.28
C PRO A 241 -17.28 8.29 -0.16
N GLY A 242 -16.63 8.08 -1.29
CA GLY A 242 -15.62 9.02 -1.82
C GLY A 242 -14.19 8.80 -1.32
N LYS A 243 -13.99 8.04 -0.26
CA LYS A 243 -12.65 7.63 0.19
C LYS A 243 -12.25 6.31 -0.46
N LYS A 244 -11.46 6.38 -1.54
CA LYS A 244 -10.96 5.18 -2.26
C LYS A 244 -9.92 4.38 -1.49
N PHE A 245 -9.31 4.97 -0.48
CA PHE A 245 -8.29 4.34 0.36
C PHE A 245 -8.70 4.49 1.83
N ALA A 246 -9.00 3.36 2.46
CA ALA A 246 -9.19 3.28 3.89
C ALA A 246 -7.87 2.91 4.59
N SER A 247 -7.78 3.21 5.88
CA SER A 247 -6.62 2.81 6.70
C SER A 247 -6.59 1.30 6.95
N LEU A 248 -7.73 0.61 6.80
CA LEU A 248 -7.86 -0.82 7.00
C LEU A 248 -8.18 -1.50 5.67
N ASP A 249 -7.46 -2.58 5.38
CA ASP A 249 -7.75 -3.47 4.26
C ASP A 249 -8.98 -4.34 4.56
N PRO A 250 -9.72 -4.85 3.54
CA PRO A 250 -10.80 -5.80 3.77
C PRO A 250 -10.32 -7.05 4.52
N GLY A 251 -11.07 -7.45 5.56
CA GLY A 251 -10.73 -8.59 6.42
C GLY A 251 -11.39 -8.52 7.78
N ILE A 252 -11.11 -9.51 8.63
CA ILE A 252 -11.56 -9.52 10.02
C ILE A 252 -10.50 -8.90 10.92
N TYR A 253 -10.94 -8.08 11.85
CA TYR A 253 -10.08 -7.38 12.80
C TYR A 253 -10.40 -7.76 14.23
N TYR A 254 -9.36 -8.12 14.99
CA TYR A 254 -9.43 -8.47 16.40
C TYR A 254 -8.75 -7.42 17.28
N THR A 255 -9.13 -7.38 18.55
CA THR A 255 -8.62 -6.40 19.53
C THR A 255 -7.15 -6.65 19.89
N THR A 256 -6.48 -5.64 20.42
CA THR A 256 -5.14 -5.76 20.99
C THR A 256 -5.11 -6.79 22.14
N ASP A 257 -6.19 -6.90 22.91
CA ASP A 257 -6.30 -7.87 24.00
C ASP A 257 -6.32 -9.31 23.48
N PHE A 258 -7.00 -9.56 22.35
CA PHE A 258 -6.93 -10.88 21.71
C PHE A 258 -5.51 -11.19 21.22
N ASN A 259 -4.80 -10.20 20.68
CA ASN A 259 -3.42 -10.38 20.25
C ASN A 259 -2.51 -10.77 21.42
N GLN A 260 -2.67 -10.10 22.57
CA GLN A 260 -1.96 -10.43 23.80
C GLN A 260 -2.34 -11.80 24.36
N LYS A 261 -3.62 -12.16 24.28
CA LYS A 261 -4.08 -13.50 24.67
C LYS A 261 -3.45 -14.57 23.78
N PHE A 262 -3.46 -14.39 22.46
CA PHE A 262 -2.84 -15.34 21.54
C PHE A 262 -1.37 -15.57 21.89
N LEU A 263 -0.64 -14.49 22.19
CA LEU A 263 0.76 -14.60 22.62
C LEU A 263 0.89 -15.38 23.93
N ASN A 264 0.14 -14.99 24.96
CA ASN A 264 0.24 -15.58 26.30
C ASN A 264 -0.12 -17.06 26.31
N ASP A 265 -1.12 -17.46 25.52
CA ASP A 265 -1.56 -18.86 25.42
C ASP A 265 -0.53 -19.73 24.68
N ASN A 266 0.29 -19.15 23.80
CA ASN A 266 1.08 -19.92 22.84
C ASN A 266 2.59 -19.83 23.03
N ILE A 267 3.11 -18.80 23.70
CA ILE A 267 4.56 -18.57 23.82
C ILE A 267 5.29 -19.72 24.53
N ASP A 268 4.65 -20.33 25.50
CA ASP A 268 5.19 -21.46 26.27
C ASP A 268 4.57 -22.81 25.85
N SER A 269 3.85 -22.85 24.69
CA SER A 269 3.27 -24.09 24.20
C SER A 269 4.32 -25.14 23.84
N LYS A 270 3.96 -26.41 23.92
CA LYS A 270 4.88 -27.53 23.64
C LYS A 270 5.51 -27.45 22.25
N VAL A 271 4.73 -27.06 21.25
CA VAL A 271 5.23 -26.93 19.87
C VAL A 271 6.22 -25.77 19.74
N VAL A 272 6.00 -24.66 20.43
CA VAL A 272 6.92 -23.50 20.46
C VAL A 272 8.21 -23.90 21.17
N ASN A 273 8.14 -24.50 22.35
CA ASN A 273 9.32 -24.94 23.08
C ASN A 273 10.14 -25.95 22.27
N HIS A 274 9.49 -26.88 21.57
CA HIS A 274 10.20 -27.82 20.70
C HIS A 274 10.94 -27.10 19.55
N LEU A 275 10.33 -26.10 18.93
CA LEU A 275 10.96 -25.35 17.84
C LEU A 275 12.09 -24.44 18.34
N LEU A 276 11.95 -23.87 19.55
CA LEU A 276 13.01 -23.08 20.20
C LEU A 276 14.23 -23.96 20.53
N ASP A 277 14.03 -25.16 21.05
CA ASP A 277 15.11 -26.11 21.30
C ASP A 277 15.85 -26.49 20.01
N LYS A 278 15.12 -26.61 18.90
CA LYS A 278 15.69 -26.90 17.57
C LYS A 278 16.43 -25.70 16.96
N GLU A 279 16.02 -24.49 17.23
CA GLU A 279 16.76 -23.29 16.80
C GLU A 279 18.08 -23.14 17.56
N GLN A 280 18.16 -23.61 18.81
CA GLN A 280 19.38 -23.59 19.63
C GLN A 280 20.34 -24.71 19.28
N GLU A 281 19.84 -25.86 18.84
CA GLU A 281 20.68 -26.94 18.27
C GLU A 281 21.15 -26.51 16.88
N GLU A 282 22.47 -26.31 16.68
CA GLU A 282 23.05 -25.98 15.37
C GLU A 282 22.41 -26.83 14.26
N TYR A 283 21.91 -26.18 13.22
CA TYR A 283 21.12 -26.69 12.08
C TYR A 283 21.80 -27.81 11.24
N VAL A 284 22.65 -28.63 11.83
CA VAL A 284 23.50 -29.60 11.11
C VAL A 284 22.75 -30.88 10.70
N SER A 285 21.53 -31.17 11.19
CA SER A 285 20.87 -32.44 10.91
C SER A 285 19.34 -32.41 10.76
N THR A 286 18.79 -31.42 10.10
CA THR A 286 17.33 -31.29 9.94
C THR A 286 16.73 -32.12 8.79
N LEU A 287 17.51 -32.94 8.13
CA LEU A 287 17.02 -33.90 7.16
C LEU A 287 17.05 -35.31 7.78
N MET A 288 15.88 -35.82 8.16
CA MET A 288 15.77 -37.25 8.48
C MET A 288 15.51 -38.04 7.22
N VAL A 289 16.27 -39.12 7.06
CA VAL A 289 16.06 -40.07 5.96
C VAL A 289 14.93 -41.01 6.34
N ASP A 290 13.85 -41.03 5.56
CA ASP A 290 12.82 -42.03 5.69
C ASP A 290 13.46 -43.41 5.43
N ALA A 291 13.37 -44.29 6.42
CA ALA A 291 14.00 -45.63 6.38
C ALA A 291 13.45 -46.53 5.25
N ASN A 292 12.26 -46.26 4.74
CA ASN A 292 11.61 -47.05 3.71
C ASN A 292 11.88 -46.55 2.30
N THR A 293 11.99 -45.26 2.14
CA THR A 293 12.13 -44.62 0.80
C THR A 293 13.53 -44.06 0.54
N GLY A 294 14.38 -43.94 1.56
CA GLY A 294 15.68 -43.28 1.45
C GLY A 294 15.63 -41.78 1.15
N ILE A 295 14.43 -41.17 1.19
CA ILE A 295 14.23 -39.76 0.90
C ILE A 295 14.42 -38.95 2.17
N SER A 296 15.23 -37.90 2.09
CA SER A 296 15.39 -36.95 3.16
C SER A 296 14.16 -36.04 3.28
N MET A 297 13.48 -36.08 4.43
CA MET A 297 12.29 -35.28 4.70
C MET A 297 12.61 -34.18 5.73
N PRO A 298 12.12 -32.96 5.55
CA PRO A 298 12.27 -31.93 6.55
C PRO A 298 11.50 -32.30 7.83
N VAL A 299 12.07 -31.94 8.99
CA VAL A 299 11.42 -32.12 10.30
C VAL A 299 10.33 -31.08 10.47
N GLY A 300 9.13 -31.48 10.91
CA GLY A 300 8.04 -30.55 11.12
C GLY A 300 6.72 -31.20 11.54
N ILE A 301 5.66 -30.43 11.38
CA ILE A 301 4.31 -30.77 11.79
C ILE A 301 3.54 -31.32 10.59
N THR A 302 2.86 -32.43 10.76
CA THR A 302 2.02 -33.00 9.71
C THR A 302 0.57 -32.98 10.08
N TYR A 303 -0.27 -32.82 9.08
CA TYR A 303 -1.70 -33.03 9.20
C TYR A 303 -2.23 -33.70 7.95
N LYS A 304 -3.36 -34.35 8.11
CA LYS A 304 -4.06 -35.03 7.05
C LYS A 304 -5.46 -34.47 6.94
N TYR A 305 -5.89 -34.14 5.76
CA TYR A 305 -7.28 -33.77 5.54
C TYR A 305 -7.80 -34.34 4.22
N THR A 306 -9.09 -34.55 4.21
CA THR A 306 -9.81 -35.08 3.08
C THR A 306 -10.73 -34.01 2.52
N TYR A 307 -10.78 -33.90 1.21
CA TYR A 307 -11.67 -32.96 0.52
C TYR A 307 -12.22 -33.61 -0.74
N ILE A 308 -13.41 -33.16 -1.15
CA ILE A 308 -14.08 -33.59 -2.36
C ILE A 308 -13.88 -32.51 -3.41
N PHE A 309 -13.33 -32.90 -4.55
CA PHE A 309 -12.92 -31.92 -5.55
C PHE A 309 -13.54 -32.17 -6.93
N GLU A 310 -13.82 -33.42 -7.25
CA GLU A 310 -14.37 -33.87 -8.52
C GLU A 310 -15.36 -35.02 -8.27
N THR A 311 -16.24 -35.24 -9.23
CA THR A 311 -16.99 -36.51 -9.32
C THR A 311 -16.21 -37.50 -10.19
N ASP A 312 -16.32 -38.77 -9.88
CA ASP A 312 -15.77 -39.83 -10.70
C ASP A 312 -16.60 -40.02 -12.00
N GLU A 313 -16.22 -40.97 -12.83
CA GLU A 313 -16.92 -41.32 -14.08
C GLU A 313 -18.37 -41.78 -13.87
N ASN A 314 -18.76 -42.12 -12.65
CA ASN A 314 -20.10 -42.55 -12.27
C ASN A 314 -20.94 -41.42 -11.67
N GLY A 315 -20.31 -40.25 -11.44
CA GLY A 315 -20.95 -39.09 -10.80
C GLY A 315 -20.85 -39.11 -9.27
N ASP A 316 -20.09 -40.04 -8.69
CA ASP A 316 -19.87 -40.13 -7.26
C ASP A 316 -18.76 -39.17 -6.81
N PRO A 317 -18.88 -38.53 -5.63
CA PRO A 317 -17.86 -37.65 -5.09
C PRO A 317 -16.50 -38.33 -4.94
N LYS A 318 -15.47 -37.79 -5.60
CA LYS A 318 -14.10 -38.31 -5.50
C LYS A 318 -13.36 -37.68 -4.35
N GLU A 319 -13.10 -38.49 -3.35
CA GLU A 319 -12.42 -38.09 -2.13
C GLU A 319 -10.90 -38.06 -2.35
N TYR A 320 -10.27 -36.93 -2.04
CA TYR A 320 -8.82 -36.76 -2.03
C TYR A 320 -8.33 -36.63 -0.60
N THR A 321 -7.36 -37.42 -0.23
CA THR A 321 -6.66 -37.30 1.05
C THR A 321 -5.24 -36.87 0.79
N GLU A 322 -4.85 -35.74 1.39
CA GLU A 322 -3.49 -35.23 1.31
C GLU A 322 -2.83 -35.22 2.68
N ASP A 323 -1.59 -35.70 2.74
CA ASP A 323 -0.71 -35.52 3.88
C ASP A 323 0.00 -34.17 3.69
N CYS A 324 -0.33 -33.20 4.53
CA CYS A 324 0.29 -31.88 4.51
C CYS A 324 1.35 -31.78 5.60
N PHE A 325 2.45 -31.18 5.23
CA PHE A 325 3.59 -30.97 6.11
C PHE A 325 3.70 -29.49 6.47
N VAL A 326 3.74 -29.20 7.77
CA VAL A 326 3.97 -27.84 8.29
C VAL A 326 5.26 -27.88 9.10
N GLY A 327 6.28 -27.17 8.65
CA GLY A 327 7.57 -27.17 9.32
C GLY A 327 8.38 -25.91 9.03
N THR A 328 9.43 -25.73 9.80
CA THR A 328 10.44 -24.72 9.49
C THR A 328 11.20 -25.16 8.25
N ILE A 329 11.12 -24.38 7.17
CA ILE A 329 11.96 -24.60 6.00
C ILE A 329 13.33 -23.98 6.33
N PRO A 330 14.41 -24.79 6.38
CA PRO A 330 15.75 -24.24 6.54
C PRO A 330 16.08 -23.25 5.41
N PRO A 331 16.92 -22.25 5.62
CA PRO A 331 17.27 -21.25 4.59
C PRO A 331 17.76 -21.85 3.26
N TYR A 332 18.35 -23.05 3.30
CA TYR A 332 18.79 -23.76 2.08
C TYR A 332 17.66 -24.50 1.34
N ALA A 333 16.47 -24.62 1.91
CA ALA A 333 15.35 -25.27 1.21
C ALA A 333 14.84 -24.42 0.04
N SER A 334 15.04 -23.11 0.07
CA SER A 334 14.82 -22.25 -1.08
C SER A 334 15.72 -22.64 -2.27
N PHE A 335 16.91 -23.16 -2.01
CA PHE A 335 17.81 -23.70 -3.03
C PHE A 335 17.32 -25.05 -3.57
N LEU A 336 16.73 -25.90 -2.72
CA LEU A 336 16.18 -27.18 -3.14
C LEU A 336 14.93 -27.04 -4.03
N SER A 337 14.14 -25.96 -3.84
CA SER A 337 12.99 -25.67 -4.70
C SER A 337 13.38 -25.26 -6.13
N ALA A 338 14.64 -24.88 -6.36
CA ALA A 338 15.17 -24.57 -7.67
C ALA A 338 15.61 -25.84 -8.47
N ILE A 339 15.59 -27.02 -7.84
CA ILE A 339 15.96 -28.27 -8.50
C ILE A 339 14.71 -28.88 -9.17
N PRO A 340 14.66 -29.01 -10.51
CA PRO A 340 13.53 -29.60 -11.21
C PRO A 340 13.20 -31.01 -10.68
N GLY A 341 11.96 -31.24 -10.23
CA GLY A 341 11.48 -32.51 -9.71
C GLY A 341 11.47 -32.61 -8.18
N LEU A 342 12.03 -31.65 -7.44
CA LEU A 342 11.86 -31.51 -6.01
C LEU A 342 10.90 -30.33 -5.76
N SER A 343 9.60 -30.58 -5.90
CA SER A 343 8.63 -29.53 -5.56
C SER A 343 8.47 -29.46 -4.05
N SER A 344 8.90 -28.35 -3.46
CA SER A 344 8.55 -27.95 -2.09
C SER A 344 7.09 -27.45 -1.99
N SER A 345 6.28 -27.70 -3.03
CA SER A 345 4.93 -27.15 -3.16
C SER A 345 3.96 -27.63 -2.07
N ASP A 346 4.30 -28.69 -1.37
CA ASP A 346 3.45 -29.32 -0.36
C ASP A 346 3.89 -29.01 1.08
N ALA A 347 5.02 -28.30 1.26
CA ALA A 347 5.51 -27.90 2.57
C ALA A 347 5.02 -26.48 2.91
N TYR A 348 4.09 -26.40 3.82
CA TYR A 348 3.70 -25.14 4.44
C TYR A 348 4.77 -24.77 5.47
N SER A 349 5.48 -23.66 5.28
CA SER A 349 6.49 -23.21 6.24
C SER A 349 5.82 -22.58 7.46
N LEU A 350 6.06 -23.14 8.63
CA LEU A 350 5.64 -22.60 9.91
C LEU A 350 6.85 -22.00 10.62
N SER A 351 6.85 -20.70 10.85
CA SER A 351 7.86 -20.06 11.67
C SER A 351 7.42 -20.00 13.13
N LEU A 352 8.40 -19.89 14.06
CA LEU A 352 8.10 -19.62 15.48
C LEU A 352 7.13 -18.45 15.65
N ARG A 353 7.29 -17.41 14.84
CA ARG A 353 6.43 -16.23 14.87
C ARG A 353 4.97 -16.57 14.51
N ASP A 354 4.75 -17.39 13.48
CA ASP A 354 3.39 -17.73 13.02
C ASP A 354 2.55 -18.35 14.14
N ILE A 355 3.18 -19.13 15.02
CA ILE A 355 2.51 -19.84 16.13
C ILE A 355 2.63 -19.10 17.48
N GLY A 356 3.01 -17.82 17.50
CA GLY A 356 3.08 -17.03 18.73
C GLY A 356 4.33 -17.26 19.58
N GLY A 357 5.38 -17.91 19.05
CA GLY A 357 6.64 -18.15 19.75
C GLY A 357 7.60 -16.95 19.77
N ASN A 358 7.15 -15.76 19.36
CA ASN A 358 7.95 -14.54 19.40
C ASN A 358 7.10 -13.37 19.89
N ASN A 359 7.51 -12.76 21.00
CA ASN A 359 6.79 -11.67 21.66
C ASN A 359 7.17 -10.27 21.14
N MET A 360 8.05 -10.18 20.12
CA MET A 360 8.41 -8.89 19.54
C MET A 360 7.61 -8.65 18.23
N PRO A 361 7.03 -7.47 18.03
CA PRO A 361 6.34 -7.16 16.80
C PRO A 361 7.28 -7.24 15.60
N LYS A 362 6.78 -7.74 14.48
CA LYS A 362 7.52 -7.77 13.22
C LYS A 362 7.59 -6.39 12.60
N GLN A 363 6.51 -5.64 12.73
CA GLN A 363 6.38 -4.28 12.23
C GLN A 363 5.45 -3.46 13.12
N ILE A 364 5.65 -2.16 13.08
CA ILE A 364 4.74 -1.19 13.68
C ILE A 364 4.20 -0.34 12.53
N LYS A 365 2.88 -0.31 12.39
CA LYS A 365 2.21 0.54 11.40
C LYS A 365 1.70 1.78 12.14
N ILE A 366 2.00 2.94 11.62
CA ILE A 366 1.54 4.22 12.16
C ILE A 366 0.74 4.92 11.08
N TYR A 367 -0.42 5.42 11.46
CA TYR A 367 -1.37 6.08 10.59
C TYR A 367 -1.48 7.56 10.98
N SER A 368 -1.57 8.43 10.00
CA SER A 368 -1.77 9.86 10.19
C SER A 368 -3.10 10.29 9.58
N THR A 369 -3.71 11.34 10.11
CA THR A 369 -4.98 11.89 9.61
C THR A 369 -4.78 12.73 8.34
N ASP A 370 -3.64 13.41 8.26
CA ASP A 370 -3.28 14.32 7.19
C ASP A 370 -1.74 14.41 7.01
N PHE A 371 -1.30 15.23 6.07
CA PHE A 371 0.13 15.40 5.77
C PHE A 371 0.88 16.16 6.88
N ASP A 372 0.25 17.12 7.53
CA ASP A 372 0.90 17.91 8.59
C ASP A 372 1.17 17.00 9.80
N GLN A 373 0.20 16.18 10.19
CA GLN A 373 0.39 15.17 11.25
C GLN A 373 1.44 14.12 10.86
N LYS A 374 1.46 13.70 9.59
CA LYS A 374 2.47 12.78 9.09
C LYS A 374 3.88 13.35 9.25
N ASP A 375 4.09 14.61 8.92
CA ASP A 375 5.40 15.26 9.08
C ASP A 375 5.81 15.33 10.56
N LEU A 376 4.86 15.58 11.47
CA LEU A 376 5.10 15.51 12.92
C LEU A 376 5.44 14.09 13.39
N THR A 377 4.79 13.07 12.79
CA THR A 377 5.13 11.65 13.07
C THR A 377 6.57 11.35 12.66
N LEU A 378 6.96 11.75 11.45
CA LEU A 378 8.32 11.51 10.93
C LEU A 378 9.37 12.25 11.77
N GLU A 379 9.10 13.50 12.15
CA GLU A 379 9.98 14.26 13.05
C GLU A 379 10.18 13.55 14.39
N TYR A 380 9.12 12.97 14.96
CA TYR A 380 9.22 12.19 16.18
C TYR A 380 10.04 10.91 15.98
N LEU A 381 9.80 10.15 14.91
CA LEU A 381 10.55 8.94 14.61
C LEU A 381 12.05 9.21 14.35
N ASP A 382 12.38 10.34 13.75
CA ASP A 382 13.76 10.77 13.53
C ASP A 382 14.53 11.05 14.82
N LEU A 383 13.83 11.35 15.94
CA LEU A 383 14.48 11.47 17.25
C LEU A 383 15.16 10.17 17.65
N TRP A 384 14.59 9.00 17.29
CA TRP A 384 15.20 7.71 17.61
C TRP A 384 16.58 7.54 17.00
N SER A 385 16.77 7.99 15.79
CA SER A 385 18.03 7.91 15.04
C SER A 385 18.99 9.08 15.33
N SER A 386 18.55 10.09 16.12
CA SER A 386 19.36 11.26 16.45
C SER A 386 20.46 10.94 17.46
N ASP A 387 21.52 11.77 17.51
CA ASP A 387 22.58 11.66 18.52
C ASP A 387 22.16 12.11 19.93
N LYS A 388 20.92 12.60 20.08
CA LYS A 388 20.39 13.08 21.36
C LYS A 388 20.12 11.91 22.32
N LYS A 389 20.26 12.19 23.62
CA LYS A 389 19.72 11.27 24.63
C LYS A 389 18.20 11.35 24.61
N LEU A 390 17.55 10.21 24.74
CA LEU A 390 16.09 10.10 24.85
C LEU A 390 15.76 9.49 26.21
N ASP A 391 14.78 10.09 26.89
CA ASP A 391 14.21 9.53 28.11
C ASP A 391 12.97 8.71 27.69
N ILE A 392 13.01 7.40 27.88
CA ILE A 392 12.01 6.44 27.45
C ILE A 392 11.67 5.54 28.63
N GLY A 393 10.41 5.45 29.01
CA GLY A 393 9.99 4.69 30.19
C GLY A 393 10.67 5.16 31.48
N GLY A 394 11.07 6.44 31.58
CA GLY A 394 11.79 6.99 32.72
C GLY A 394 13.29 6.64 32.78
N VAL A 395 13.84 5.99 31.74
CA VAL A 395 15.25 5.66 31.60
C VAL A 395 15.87 6.44 30.46
N SER A 396 17.08 6.98 30.67
CA SER A 396 17.80 7.79 29.67
C SER A 396 18.72 6.94 28.80
N TYR A 397 18.41 6.84 27.51
CA TYR A 397 19.16 6.07 26.51
C TYR A 397 20.01 6.98 25.62
N LYS A 398 21.29 6.63 25.44
CA LYS A 398 22.18 7.29 24.46
C LYS A 398 21.93 6.68 23.06
N ALA A 399 22.33 7.39 22.01
CA ALA A 399 22.21 6.90 20.63
C ALA A 399 22.84 5.50 20.41
N LYS A 400 23.99 5.25 20.99
CA LYS A 400 24.70 3.96 20.88
C LYS A 400 24.04 2.79 21.61
N ASP A 401 23.14 3.07 22.54
CA ASP A 401 22.45 2.08 23.37
C ASP A 401 21.06 1.73 22.76
N ARG A 402 20.73 2.30 21.61
CA ARG A 402 19.47 2.09 20.87
C ARG A 402 19.71 1.25 19.63
N ASN A 403 18.80 0.33 19.33
CA ASN A 403 18.83 -0.46 18.11
C ASN A 403 18.64 0.42 16.88
N LYS A 404 19.26 0.03 15.76
CA LYS A 404 19.05 0.74 14.51
C LYS A 404 17.71 0.33 13.90
N ILE A 405 16.78 1.27 13.85
CA ILE A 405 15.44 1.08 13.27
C ILE A 405 15.29 2.01 12.07
N ILE A 406 14.78 1.46 10.98
CA ILE A 406 14.44 2.19 9.76
C ILE A 406 12.95 2.07 9.53
N TYR A 407 12.30 3.20 9.32
CA TYR A 407 10.91 3.24 8.88
C TYR A 407 10.81 3.45 7.35
N THR A 408 9.71 3.03 6.78
CA THR A 408 9.36 3.26 5.37
C THR A 408 8.12 4.12 5.31
N ASP A 409 8.23 5.27 4.66
CA ASP A 409 7.09 6.12 4.33
C ASP A 409 6.54 5.69 2.96
N ASN A 410 5.53 4.83 2.97
CA ASN A 410 4.91 4.32 1.74
C ASN A 410 4.26 5.43 0.92
N LEU A 411 3.71 6.45 1.58
CA LEU A 411 3.04 7.56 0.93
C LEU A 411 4.04 8.49 0.21
N SER A 412 5.19 8.78 0.83
CA SER A 412 6.21 9.64 0.22
C SER A 412 6.79 9.04 -1.06
N VAL A 413 6.85 7.71 -1.17
CA VAL A 413 7.29 7.04 -2.40
C VAL A 413 6.33 7.33 -3.55
N ILE A 414 5.03 7.22 -3.31
CA ILE A 414 3.99 7.50 -4.31
C ILE A 414 3.99 8.99 -4.67
N ILE A 415 4.05 9.87 -3.66
CA ILE A 415 4.10 11.31 -3.87
C ILE A 415 5.33 11.70 -4.69
N LYS A 416 6.50 11.17 -4.36
CA LYS A 416 7.73 11.43 -5.09
C LYS A 416 7.63 11.01 -6.56
N MET A 417 7.05 9.83 -6.84
CA MET A 417 6.82 9.39 -8.22
C MET A 417 5.90 10.34 -8.98
N ILE A 418 4.83 10.82 -8.33
CA ILE A 418 3.91 11.81 -8.92
C ILE A 418 4.64 13.14 -9.15
N GLN A 419 5.44 13.59 -8.19
CA GLN A 419 6.25 14.80 -8.32
C GLN A 419 7.26 14.70 -9.46
N ASP A 420 8.01 13.59 -9.56
CA ASP A 420 8.96 13.36 -10.65
C ASP A 420 8.24 13.38 -12.02
N MET A 421 7.05 12.79 -12.12
CA MET A 421 6.24 12.83 -13.35
C MET A 421 5.78 14.25 -13.67
N ILE A 422 5.30 15.00 -12.68
CA ILE A 422 4.90 16.41 -12.84
C ILE A 422 6.10 17.26 -13.24
N GLU A 423 7.28 17.02 -12.65
CA GLU A 423 8.52 17.74 -13.00
C GLU A 423 8.89 17.54 -14.46
N VAL A 424 8.84 16.30 -14.97
CA VAL A 424 9.12 16.01 -16.40
C VAL A 424 8.13 16.76 -17.31
N ILE A 425 6.84 16.73 -16.99
CA ILE A 425 5.81 17.46 -17.74
C ILE A 425 6.07 18.96 -17.68
N THR A 426 6.40 19.47 -16.50
CA THR A 426 6.68 20.90 -16.28
C THR A 426 7.89 21.35 -17.09
N ILE A 427 9.00 20.58 -17.09
CA ILE A 427 10.19 20.86 -17.89
C ILE A 427 9.82 20.88 -19.39
N ALA A 428 9.05 19.92 -19.87
CA ALA A 428 8.61 19.90 -21.26
C ALA A 428 7.80 21.16 -21.62
N LEU A 429 6.84 21.56 -20.76
CA LEU A 429 6.05 22.78 -20.94
C LEU A 429 6.90 24.05 -20.92
N ILE A 430 7.91 24.11 -20.03
CA ILE A 430 8.86 25.22 -19.98
C ILE A 430 9.64 25.32 -21.28
N VAL A 431 10.13 24.20 -21.84
CA VAL A 431 10.86 24.19 -23.10
C VAL A 431 9.99 24.69 -24.26
N PHE A 432 8.74 24.20 -24.36
CA PHE A 432 7.80 24.69 -25.38
C PHE A 432 7.47 26.18 -25.21
N THR A 433 7.28 26.62 -23.98
CA THR A 433 7.01 28.02 -23.68
C THR A 433 8.23 28.90 -24.02
N ALA A 434 9.43 28.46 -23.67
CA ALA A 434 10.66 29.17 -24.01
C ALA A 434 10.84 29.31 -25.54
N LEU A 435 10.55 28.25 -26.30
CA LEU A 435 10.58 28.30 -27.76
C LEU A 435 9.55 29.31 -28.31
N SER A 436 8.32 29.33 -27.79
CA SER A 436 7.31 30.31 -28.14
C SER A 436 7.74 31.75 -27.82
N LEU A 437 8.39 31.96 -26.68
CA LEU A 437 8.92 33.27 -26.30
C LEU A 437 10.03 33.75 -27.23
N VAL A 438 10.92 32.86 -27.68
CA VAL A 438 11.95 33.18 -28.69
C VAL A 438 11.32 33.63 -30.00
N VAL A 439 10.33 32.88 -30.51
CA VAL A 439 9.61 33.26 -31.75
C VAL A 439 8.91 34.60 -31.60
N SER A 440 8.21 34.80 -30.48
CA SER A 440 7.54 36.09 -30.18
C SER A 440 8.54 37.26 -30.10
N SER A 441 9.69 37.04 -29.47
CA SER A 441 10.77 38.03 -29.38
C SER A 441 11.31 38.47 -30.73
N VAL A 442 11.50 37.50 -31.65
CA VAL A 442 11.91 37.79 -33.03
C VAL A 442 10.84 38.60 -33.76
N MET A 443 9.55 38.22 -33.58
CA MET A 443 8.47 38.95 -34.21
C MET A 443 8.38 40.41 -33.70
N ILE A 444 8.52 40.65 -32.39
CA ILE A 444 8.59 42.00 -31.83
C ILE A 444 9.75 42.80 -32.40
N ALA A 445 10.92 42.18 -32.55
CA ALA A 445 12.08 42.83 -33.15
C ALA A 445 11.81 43.23 -34.61
N ILE A 446 11.16 42.39 -35.40
CA ILE A 446 10.80 42.65 -36.79
C ILE A 446 9.81 43.82 -36.88
N ILE A 447 8.73 43.80 -36.06
CA ILE A 447 7.71 44.86 -36.05
C ILE A 447 8.32 46.18 -35.64
N THR A 448 9.17 46.21 -34.60
CA THR A 448 9.88 47.40 -34.16
C THR A 448 10.83 47.90 -35.24
N TYR A 449 11.49 47.01 -35.97
CA TYR A 449 12.38 47.38 -37.10
C TYR A 449 11.60 48.03 -38.25
N VAL A 450 10.45 47.47 -38.62
CA VAL A 450 9.58 48.08 -39.65
C VAL A 450 9.09 49.46 -39.21
N SER A 451 8.62 49.57 -37.93
CA SER A 451 8.22 50.90 -37.38
C SER A 451 9.36 51.94 -37.41
N VAL A 452 10.59 51.51 -37.17
CA VAL A 452 11.78 52.41 -37.29
C VAL A 452 11.96 52.87 -38.72
N ILE A 453 11.79 52.01 -39.75
CA ILE A 453 11.91 52.37 -41.16
C ILE A 453 10.79 53.37 -41.56
N GLU A 454 9.55 53.10 -41.17
CA GLU A 454 8.41 53.99 -41.47
C GLU A 454 8.58 55.39 -40.90
N ARG A 455 9.23 55.54 -39.74
CA ARG A 455 9.46 56.81 -39.05
C ARG A 455 10.86 57.39 -39.27
N GLU A 456 11.58 56.98 -40.33
CA GLU A 456 12.95 57.40 -40.60
C GLU A 456 13.10 58.93 -40.76
N LYS A 457 12.14 59.61 -41.42
CA LYS A 457 12.09 61.07 -41.55
C LYS A 457 11.95 61.76 -40.20
N GLU A 458 11.07 61.28 -39.31
CA GLU A 458 10.89 61.84 -37.98
C GLU A 458 12.18 61.72 -37.15
N ILE A 459 12.85 60.59 -37.23
CA ILE A 459 14.16 60.35 -36.59
C ILE A 459 15.20 61.36 -37.13
N GLY A 460 15.22 61.54 -38.45
CA GLY A 460 16.09 62.51 -39.12
C GLY A 460 15.86 63.95 -38.61
N VAL A 461 14.63 64.38 -38.50
CA VAL A 461 14.26 65.71 -37.96
C VAL A 461 14.70 65.87 -36.52
N ILE A 462 14.39 64.92 -35.63
CA ILE A 462 14.81 64.96 -34.23
C ILE A 462 16.32 65.12 -34.10
N ARG A 463 17.07 64.36 -34.90
CA ARG A 463 18.53 64.43 -34.87
C ARG A 463 19.12 65.67 -35.53
N ALA A 464 18.50 66.21 -36.56
CA ALA A 464 18.88 67.49 -37.18
C ALA A 464 18.66 68.68 -36.23
N LEU A 465 17.65 68.62 -35.37
CA LEU A 465 17.37 69.61 -34.30
C LEU A 465 18.28 69.43 -33.06
N GLY A 466 19.28 68.56 -33.09
CA GLY A 466 20.28 68.38 -32.03
C GLY A 466 20.00 67.24 -31.06
N GLY A 467 19.00 66.37 -31.31
CA GLY A 467 18.70 65.19 -30.49
C GLY A 467 19.89 64.20 -30.47
N ARG A 468 20.22 63.71 -29.27
CA ARG A 468 21.29 62.72 -29.07
C ARG A 468 20.84 61.34 -29.53
N LYS A 469 21.81 60.49 -29.93
CA LYS A 469 21.55 59.06 -30.25
C LYS A 469 20.78 58.35 -29.12
N ARG A 470 21.05 58.70 -27.86
CA ARG A 470 20.35 58.12 -26.68
C ARG A 470 18.88 58.56 -26.62
N ASP A 471 18.56 59.79 -27.04
CA ASP A 471 17.19 60.30 -26.97
C ASP A 471 16.30 59.53 -27.96
N VAL A 472 16.80 59.26 -29.17
CA VAL A 472 16.12 58.43 -30.16
C VAL A 472 15.98 56.97 -29.68
N SER A 473 17.06 56.37 -29.15
CA SER A 473 16.97 55.02 -28.62
C SER A 473 16.00 54.92 -27.43
N ASN A 474 15.98 55.92 -26.55
CA ASN A 474 15.06 55.95 -25.41
C ASN A 474 13.60 56.04 -25.84
N LEU A 475 13.30 56.76 -26.91
CA LEU A 475 11.95 56.88 -27.45
C LEU A 475 11.39 55.47 -27.80
N PHE A 476 12.15 54.69 -28.54
CA PHE A 476 11.75 53.30 -28.89
C PHE A 476 11.78 52.36 -27.69
N ASN A 477 12.69 52.52 -26.73
CA ASN A 477 12.70 51.72 -25.50
C ASN A 477 11.48 51.99 -24.64
N VAL A 478 10.97 53.25 -24.55
CA VAL A 478 9.75 53.59 -23.85
C VAL A 478 8.53 52.98 -24.57
N GLU A 479 8.50 53.03 -25.90
CA GLU A 479 7.43 52.39 -26.68
C GLU A 479 7.39 50.87 -26.43
N THR A 480 8.53 50.17 -26.50
CA THR A 480 8.64 48.75 -26.24
C THR A 480 8.32 48.39 -24.77
N PHE A 481 8.67 49.27 -23.80
CA PHE A 481 8.30 49.13 -22.41
C PHE A 481 6.77 49.17 -22.22
N ILE A 482 6.10 50.14 -22.84
CA ILE A 482 4.64 50.26 -22.79
C ILE A 482 3.96 49.04 -23.39
N ILE A 483 4.44 48.58 -24.55
CA ILE A 483 3.94 47.36 -25.21
C ILE A 483 4.10 46.17 -24.28
N GLY A 484 5.27 45.98 -23.65
CA GLY A 484 5.53 44.89 -22.72
C GLY A 484 4.65 44.92 -21.47
N LEU A 485 4.43 46.11 -20.92
CA LEU A 485 3.57 46.31 -19.76
C LEU A 485 2.11 45.98 -20.08
N ILE A 486 1.56 46.54 -21.16
CA ILE A 486 0.17 46.30 -21.58
C ILE A 486 -0.04 44.81 -21.93
N SER A 487 0.87 44.21 -22.67
CA SER A 487 0.82 42.77 -23.05
C SER A 487 0.89 41.89 -21.81
N GLY A 488 1.75 42.21 -20.85
CA GLY A 488 1.86 41.49 -19.59
C GLY A 488 0.57 41.53 -18.76
N ILE A 489 -0.02 42.73 -18.62
CA ILE A 489 -1.30 42.89 -17.91
C ILE A 489 -2.42 42.13 -18.64
N PHE A 490 -2.51 42.23 -19.96
CA PHE A 490 -3.52 41.55 -20.75
C PHE A 490 -3.40 40.01 -20.65
N GLY A 491 -2.16 39.52 -20.68
CA GLY A 491 -1.87 38.09 -20.47
C GLY A 491 -2.34 37.59 -19.10
N ILE A 492 -2.11 38.38 -18.03
CA ILE A 492 -2.60 38.01 -16.68
C ILE A 492 -4.12 38.00 -16.61
N VAL A 493 -4.81 38.97 -17.23
CA VAL A 493 -6.28 39.00 -17.24
C VAL A 493 -6.84 37.74 -17.92
N ILE A 494 -6.29 37.35 -19.07
CA ILE A 494 -6.71 36.12 -19.76
C ILE A 494 -6.42 34.88 -18.91
N THR A 495 -5.24 34.80 -18.32
CA THR A 495 -4.85 33.67 -17.45
C THR A 495 -5.81 33.57 -16.24
N TYR A 496 -6.16 34.69 -15.63
CA TYR A 496 -7.11 34.73 -14.51
C TYR A 496 -8.51 34.20 -14.92
N LEU A 497 -9.01 34.62 -16.09
CA LEU A 497 -10.28 34.11 -16.61
C LEU A 497 -10.24 32.58 -16.84
N ILE A 498 -9.15 32.05 -17.41
CA ILE A 498 -8.96 30.62 -17.61
C ILE A 498 -8.89 29.90 -16.26
N THR A 499 -8.17 30.45 -15.27
CA THR A 499 -8.05 29.89 -13.92
C THR A 499 -9.43 29.72 -13.26
N VAL A 500 -10.31 30.73 -13.39
CA VAL A 500 -11.68 30.64 -12.86
C VAL A 500 -12.47 29.52 -13.54
N ILE A 501 -12.39 29.43 -14.88
CA ILE A 501 -13.07 28.36 -15.64
C ILE A 501 -12.59 26.98 -15.21
N VAL A 502 -11.26 26.79 -15.06
CA VAL A 502 -10.66 25.51 -14.62
C VAL A 502 -11.12 25.15 -13.22
N ASN A 503 -11.08 26.09 -12.26
CA ASN A 503 -11.50 25.81 -10.89
C ASN A 503 -12.99 25.44 -10.80
N VAL A 504 -13.86 26.11 -11.57
CA VAL A 504 -15.30 25.80 -11.59
C VAL A 504 -15.56 24.45 -12.24
N SER A 505 -14.87 24.13 -13.35
CA SER A 505 -15.10 22.87 -14.10
C SER A 505 -14.56 21.62 -13.40
N LEU A 506 -13.50 21.75 -12.61
CA LEU A 506 -12.84 20.62 -11.95
C LEU A 506 -13.23 20.48 -10.47
N ARG A 507 -13.96 21.43 -9.91
CA ARG A 507 -14.39 21.42 -8.51
C ARG A 507 -15.11 20.14 -8.13
N ASP A 508 -16.08 19.72 -8.97
CA ASP A 508 -16.92 18.55 -8.73
C ASP A 508 -16.19 17.23 -9.00
N LEU A 509 -15.05 17.28 -9.71
CA LEU A 509 -14.28 16.09 -10.07
C LEU A 509 -13.17 15.76 -9.05
N ILE A 510 -12.62 16.78 -8.39
CA ILE A 510 -11.42 16.64 -7.53
C ILE A 510 -11.72 16.98 -6.08
N GLU A 511 -12.94 17.47 -5.78
CA GLU A 511 -13.38 17.90 -4.43
C GLU A 511 -12.42 18.92 -3.76
N ALA A 512 -11.69 19.71 -4.57
CA ALA A 512 -10.78 20.74 -4.10
C ALA A 512 -11.27 22.12 -4.50
N ASP A 513 -11.34 23.05 -3.54
CA ASP A 513 -11.87 24.40 -3.78
C ASP A 513 -10.97 25.27 -4.69
N HIS A 514 -9.66 25.03 -4.71
CA HIS A 514 -8.70 25.83 -5.47
C HIS A 514 -7.59 24.94 -6.07
N ILE A 515 -7.78 24.52 -7.32
CA ILE A 515 -6.82 23.70 -8.06
C ILE A 515 -5.75 24.58 -8.72
N ALA A 516 -6.18 25.70 -9.33
CA ALA A 516 -5.30 26.66 -9.97
C ALA A 516 -5.32 27.98 -9.19
N VAL A 517 -4.13 28.41 -8.72
CA VAL A 517 -3.99 29.65 -7.93
C VAL A 517 -2.96 30.57 -8.58
N LEU A 518 -3.36 31.82 -8.82
CA LEU A 518 -2.47 32.89 -9.29
C LEU A 518 -1.99 33.73 -8.11
N THR A 519 -0.75 33.48 -7.66
CA THR A 519 -0.19 34.28 -6.55
C THR A 519 0.27 35.65 -7.02
N LEU A 520 0.23 36.64 -6.13
CA LEU A 520 0.69 38.03 -6.43
C LEU A 520 2.16 38.04 -6.90
N LYS A 521 2.98 37.12 -6.36
CA LYS A 521 4.39 36.96 -6.73
C LYS A 521 4.51 36.50 -8.18
N THR A 522 3.68 35.54 -8.59
CA THR A 522 3.66 35.02 -9.98
C THR A 522 3.20 36.12 -10.95
N ILE A 523 2.16 36.90 -10.61
CA ILE A 523 1.67 38.01 -11.40
C ILE A 523 2.80 39.00 -11.65
N GLY A 524 3.47 39.45 -10.59
CA GLY A 524 4.57 40.43 -10.71
C GLY A 524 5.74 39.89 -11.54
N SER A 525 6.12 38.63 -11.36
CA SER A 525 7.21 38.02 -12.13
C SER A 525 6.89 37.88 -13.62
N MET A 526 5.65 37.56 -13.99
CA MET A 526 5.23 37.40 -15.39
C MET A 526 5.17 38.75 -16.11
N ILE A 527 4.67 39.80 -15.46
CA ILE A 527 4.69 41.17 -16.01
C ILE A 527 6.14 41.64 -16.21
N ALA A 528 7.01 41.42 -15.21
CA ALA A 528 8.43 41.78 -15.33
C ALA A 528 9.10 41.01 -16.47
N LEU A 529 8.83 39.72 -16.63
CA LEU A 529 9.34 38.90 -17.73
C LEU A 529 8.88 39.44 -19.10
N SER A 530 7.61 39.81 -19.24
CA SER A 530 7.06 40.41 -20.46
C SER A 530 7.80 41.71 -20.82
N ILE A 531 8.00 42.61 -19.86
CA ILE A 531 8.72 43.86 -20.06
C ILE A 531 10.18 43.58 -20.46
N ILE A 532 10.87 42.70 -19.76
CA ILE A 532 12.27 42.35 -20.07
C ILE A 532 12.42 41.82 -21.49
N LEU A 533 11.56 40.89 -21.88
CA LEU A 533 11.59 40.31 -23.23
C LEU A 533 11.34 41.31 -24.33
N THR A 534 10.35 42.22 -24.15
CA THR A 534 10.05 43.27 -25.13
C THR A 534 11.18 44.28 -25.23
N LEU A 535 11.79 44.68 -24.12
CA LEU A 535 12.94 45.59 -24.10
C LEU A 535 14.17 44.96 -24.78
N ILE A 536 14.45 43.67 -24.52
CA ILE A 536 15.56 43.00 -25.19
C ILE A 536 15.30 42.93 -26.69
N SER A 537 14.13 42.53 -27.13
CA SER A 537 13.74 42.37 -28.52
C SER A 537 13.74 43.73 -29.27
N GLY A 538 13.25 44.79 -28.64
CA GLY A 538 13.21 46.13 -29.22
C GLY A 538 14.54 46.90 -29.16
N SER A 539 15.50 46.45 -28.32
CA SER A 539 16.78 47.18 -28.14
C SER A 539 17.67 47.18 -29.39
N ILE A 540 17.61 46.10 -30.19
CA ILE A 540 18.42 46.00 -31.44
C ILE A 540 17.91 47.00 -32.49
N PRO A 541 16.62 46.98 -32.86
CA PRO A 541 16.06 48.00 -33.77
C PRO A 541 16.23 49.43 -33.28
N ALA A 542 16.00 49.67 -31.98
CA ALA A 542 16.16 51.00 -31.37
C ALA A 542 17.60 51.55 -31.52
N ARG A 543 18.61 50.69 -31.35
CA ARG A 543 20.02 51.09 -31.57
C ARG A 543 20.32 51.32 -33.05
N MET A 544 19.71 50.55 -33.96
CA MET A 544 19.86 50.77 -35.41
C MET A 544 19.25 52.11 -35.82
N ALA A 545 18.05 52.44 -35.32
CA ALA A 545 17.41 53.74 -35.51
C ALA A 545 18.33 54.90 -35.06
N ALA A 546 18.91 54.77 -33.86
CA ALA A 546 19.79 55.79 -33.29
C ALA A 546 21.10 56.00 -34.06
N LYS A 547 21.56 55.03 -34.87
CA LYS A 547 22.79 55.10 -35.66
C LYS A 547 22.61 55.70 -37.05
N LYS A 548 21.39 55.86 -37.58
CA LYS A 548 21.14 56.42 -38.91
C LYS A 548 21.65 57.86 -39.03
N ASP A 549 22.20 58.19 -40.22
CA ASP A 549 22.71 59.52 -40.50
C ASP A 549 21.53 60.49 -40.76
N PRO A 550 21.45 61.65 -40.07
CA PRO A 550 20.37 62.60 -40.26
C PRO A 550 20.27 63.12 -41.72
N ALA A 551 21.40 63.27 -42.42
CA ALA A 551 21.40 63.73 -43.79
C ALA A 551 20.83 62.70 -44.79
N GLU A 552 21.04 61.41 -44.52
CA GLU A 552 20.52 60.30 -45.32
C GLU A 552 19.02 60.08 -45.03
N ALA A 553 18.63 60.17 -43.77
CA ALA A 553 17.23 60.04 -43.33
C ALA A 553 16.28 61.13 -43.86
N LEU A 554 16.80 62.33 -44.12
CA LEU A 554 16.03 63.45 -44.69
C LEU A 554 16.00 63.41 -46.22
N ARG A 555 16.87 62.60 -46.88
CA ARG A 555 16.98 62.52 -48.34
C ARG A 555 16.19 61.36 -48.94
N THR A 556 15.70 60.40 -48.13
CA THR A 556 14.84 59.32 -48.60
C THR A 556 13.45 59.85 -48.95
N GLU A 557 13.06 59.69 -50.22
CA GLU A 557 11.73 60.00 -50.74
C GLU A 557 10.67 59.02 -50.20
#